data_383cce5d7d223b44cc94dff89c9408eb
#
_entry.id   383cce5d7d223b44cc94dff89c9408eb
#
_cell.length_a   1.000
_cell.length_b   1.000
_cell.length_c   1.000
_cell.angle_alpha   90.00
_cell.angle_beta   90.00
_cell.angle_gamma   90.00
#
_symmetry.space_group_name_H-M   'P 1'
#
loop_
_entity.id
_entity.type
_entity.pdbx_description
1 polymer ?
#
loop_
_entity_poly.entity_id
_entity_poly.type
_entity_poly.pdbx_seq_one_letter_code
_entity_poly.pdbx_strand_id
1 'polypeptide(L)'
;MAIPQRMSGLHAPQQCISRRTLLKSSAAMTIAMGMAASATAEQPVPGVSSGPFLAGKVLDCHAHLTHHSRPTWEVDDRKLIDAADKLGIDQLCCSTLTPRWPATLDGFRECNQWTADGMRRFPGRVLGYCYVNPGYGREALEEIRRYTGDHGFIGIKLYNEYTCTEPVVFPIVELAIELGVPILHHASHSHYFVEDQPRMSDGGHLAELARRYPEAMLICAHISGGGDWEWTIKALRNASNVFLDTSGSVTDADTVDMAAAVVGVDRLVFGCDSSMTAGVGKIRGAALSAQDKQKILGENMVRLLGRRKA
;
A
#
# COMPACT_ATOMS: atom_id res chain seq x y z
N MET A 1 20.79 61.57 -3.05
CA MET A 1 19.46 61.99 -2.56
C MET A 1 18.89 60.83 -1.77
N ALA A 2 18.41 61.11 -0.60
CA ALA A 2 18.25 60.30 0.61
C ALA A 2 17.43 59.00 0.53
N ILE A 3 17.97 57.97 1.23
CA ILE A 3 17.28 56.74 1.68
C ILE A 3 16.53 57.06 2.98
N PRO A 4 15.29 56.68 3.18
CA PRO A 4 14.71 56.65 4.53
C PRO A 4 14.77 55.24 5.14
N GLN A 5 15.03 55.31 6.45
CA GLN A 5 15.30 54.29 7.42
C GLN A 5 14.15 53.35 7.73
N ARG A 6 14.55 52.18 8.25
CA ARG A 6 13.89 51.13 9.00
C ARG A 6 12.79 51.59 9.95
N MET A 7 11.71 50.78 9.99
CA MET A 7 10.90 50.62 11.20
C MET A 7 11.01 49.18 11.69
N SER A 8 11.53 49.04 12.89
CA SER A 8 11.63 47.78 13.68
C SER A 8 10.27 47.51 14.32
N GLY A 9 9.66 46.39 13.95
CA GLY A 9 8.50 45.84 14.62
C GLY A 9 8.94 44.73 15.57
N LEU A 10 8.72 44.93 16.85
CA LEU A 10 8.95 44.00 17.97
C LEU A 10 8.09 42.76 17.84
N HIS A 11 8.72 41.59 17.64
CA HIS A 11 8.06 40.31 17.85
C HIS A 11 8.27 39.88 19.31
N ALA A 12 7.17 39.78 20.05
CA ALA A 12 7.16 39.13 21.36
C ALA A 12 7.33 37.60 21.20
N PRO A 13 8.10 36.93 22.05
CA PRO A 13 8.30 35.50 21.95
C PRO A 13 7.04 34.74 22.41
N GLN A 14 6.50 33.88 21.56
CA GLN A 14 5.51 32.88 21.94
C GLN A 14 6.16 31.86 22.89
N GLN A 15 5.72 31.85 24.14
CA GLN A 15 6.13 30.84 25.14
C GLN A 15 5.55 29.49 24.77
N CYS A 16 6.42 28.56 24.41
CA CYS A 16 6.11 27.15 24.22
C CYS A 16 5.81 26.52 25.60
N ILE A 17 4.55 26.16 25.83
CA ILE A 17 4.14 25.48 27.09
C ILE A 17 4.58 24.01 27.02
N SER A 18 5.55 23.66 27.85
CA SER A 18 6.08 22.30 27.99
C SER A 18 5.03 21.37 28.61
N ARG A 19 4.90 20.15 28.08
CA ARG A 19 4.01 19.08 28.56
C ARG A 19 4.24 18.65 30.05
N ARG A 20 5.25 19.17 30.71
CA ARG A 20 5.59 18.85 32.09
C ARG A 20 4.84 19.70 33.15
N THR A 21 4.14 20.74 32.76
CA THR A 21 3.49 21.68 33.72
C THR A 21 2.04 21.30 34.04
N LEU A 22 1.47 20.30 33.36
CA LEU A 22 0.06 19.91 33.52
C LEU A 22 -0.20 18.78 34.51
N LEU A 23 0.82 18.32 35.25
CA LEU A 23 0.72 17.16 36.18
C LEU A 23 0.93 17.50 37.66
N LYS A 24 0.78 18.75 38.08
CA LYS A 24 0.91 19.13 39.49
C LYS A 24 -0.27 19.97 39.97
N SER A 25 -1.49 19.44 39.92
CA SER A 25 -2.57 19.85 40.82
C SER A 25 -3.71 18.84 40.75
N SER A 26 -3.62 17.79 41.53
CA SER A 26 -4.78 16.99 41.92
C SER A 26 -4.60 16.65 43.42
N ALA A 27 -5.20 17.48 44.24
CA ALA A 27 -5.36 17.18 45.66
C ALA A 27 -6.33 16.00 45.83
N ALA A 28 -5.95 15.09 46.70
CA ALA A 28 -6.71 13.91 47.07
C ALA A 28 -8.07 14.30 47.67
N MET A 29 -9.14 13.72 47.13
CA MET A 29 -10.43 13.63 47.81
C MET A 29 -10.91 12.18 47.72
N THR A 30 -10.65 11.41 48.75
CA THR A 30 -11.11 10.03 48.90
C THR A 30 -12.58 10.08 49.32
N ILE A 31 -13.48 9.73 48.39
CA ILE A 31 -14.87 9.37 48.71
C ILE A 31 -15.04 7.89 48.36
N ALA A 32 -15.12 7.08 49.41
CA ALA A 32 -15.53 5.69 49.28
C ALA A 32 -17.03 5.64 48.99
N MET A 33 -17.41 5.32 47.78
CA MET A 33 -18.76 4.89 47.45
C MET A 33 -18.65 3.52 46.77
N GLY A 34 -19.16 2.48 47.44
CA GLY A 34 -19.39 1.17 46.85
C GLY A 34 -20.37 1.30 45.73
N MET A 35 -19.91 1.03 44.51
CA MET A 35 -20.78 0.83 43.35
C MET A 35 -20.63 -0.62 42.90
N ALA A 36 -21.73 -1.36 43.03
CA ALA A 36 -21.92 -2.63 42.39
C ALA A 36 -21.72 -2.43 40.86
N ALA A 37 -20.76 -3.15 40.28
CA ALA A 37 -20.57 -3.16 38.84
C ALA A 37 -21.76 -3.86 38.20
N SER A 38 -22.76 -3.11 37.80
CA SER A 38 -23.71 -3.56 36.75
C SER A 38 -22.93 -3.61 35.46
N ALA A 39 -22.62 -4.80 34.96
CA ALA A 39 -22.19 -4.98 33.57
C ALA A 39 -23.35 -4.54 32.67
N THR A 40 -23.33 -3.27 32.24
CA THR A 40 -24.20 -2.84 31.14
C THR A 40 -23.69 -3.53 29.88
N ALA A 41 -24.45 -4.51 29.38
CA ALA A 41 -24.23 -5.06 28.06
C ALA A 41 -24.24 -3.87 27.07
N GLU A 42 -23.13 -3.70 26.38
CA GLU A 42 -22.97 -2.69 25.35
C GLU A 42 -24.05 -2.93 24.27
N GLN A 43 -24.96 -1.98 24.12
CA GLN A 43 -26.00 -2.08 23.11
C GLN A 43 -25.35 -2.05 21.73
N PRO A 44 -25.65 -2.97 20.82
CA PRO A 44 -25.07 -2.98 19.49
C PRO A 44 -25.44 -1.70 18.74
N VAL A 45 -24.45 -1.02 18.19
CA VAL A 45 -24.63 0.17 17.36
C VAL A 45 -25.52 -0.23 16.16
N PRO A 46 -26.65 0.46 15.92
CA PRO A 46 -27.53 0.11 14.81
C PRO A 46 -26.78 0.23 13.47
N GLY A 47 -26.77 -0.86 12.69
CA GLY A 47 -26.13 -0.93 11.37
C GLY A 47 -24.81 -1.69 11.29
N VAL A 48 -24.23 -2.13 12.41
CA VAL A 48 -23.06 -3.04 12.38
C VAL A 48 -23.57 -4.48 12.43
N SER A 49 -23.65 -5.12 11.28
CA SER A 49 -23.91 -6.56 11.18
C SER A 49 -22.79 -7.32 11.89
N SER A 50 -23.13 -8.16 12.87
CA SER A 50 -22.22 -9.07 13.57
C SER A 50 -21.94 -10.37 12.80
N GLY A 51 -22.34 -10.46 11.52
CA GLY A 51 -22.03 -11.58 10.64
C GLY A 51 -20.57 -11.55 10.15
N PRO A 52 -20.04 -12.66 9.61
CA PRO A 52 -18.70 -12.66 9.04
C PRO A 52 -18.64 -11.62 7.93
N PHE A 53 -17.86 -10.56 8.17
CA PHE A 53 -17.68 -9.43 7.22
C PHE A 53 -17.11 -9.90 5.88
N LEU A 54 -16.44 -11.05 5.89
CA LEU A 54 -15.71 -11.59 4.76
C LEU A 54 -16.23 -13.00 4.46
N ALA A 55 -17.13 -13.09 3.52
CA ALA A 55 -17.55 -14.37 2.91
C ALA A 55 -16.72 -14.54 1.63
N GLY A 56 -15.70 -15.40 1.65
CA GLY A 56 -14.81 -15.65 0.52
C GLY A 56 -13.35 -15.38 0.85
N LYS A 57 -12.46 -15.62 -0.11
CA LYS A 57 -11.02 -15.45 0.06
C LYS A 57 -10.62 -13.98 -0.01
N VAL A 58 -9.87 -13.51 1.01
CA VAL A 58 -9.35 -12.15 1.09
C VAL A 58 -7.87 -12.14 0.75
N LEU A 59 -7.51 -11.42 -0.31
CA LEU A 59 -6.13 -11.23 -0.75
C LEU A 59 -5.72 -9.77 -0.60
N ASP A 60 -4.74 -9.53 0.25
CA ASP A 60 -4.03 -8.26 0.28
C ASP A 60 -3.00 -8.23 -0.85
N CYS A 61 -3.23 -7.41 -1.88
CA CYS A 61 -2.36 -7.32 -3.05
C CYS A 61 -1.08 -6.52 -2.81
N HIS A 62 -0.94 -5.86 -1.64
CA HIS A 62 0.17 -4.98 -1.34
C HIS A 62 0.55 -5.04 0.13
N ALA A 63 1.56 -5.83 0.42
CA ALA A 63 2.17 -5.94 1.74
C ALA A 63 3.70 -6.02 1.63
N HIS A 64 4.38 -5.81 2.75
CA HIS A 64 5.83 -5.85 2.83
C HIS A 64 6.29 -6.76 3.96
N LEU A 65 7.26 -7.63 3.65
CA LEU A 65 8.05 -8.33 4.66
C LEU A 65 9.17 -7.41 5.15
N THR A 66 9.60 -7.67 6.35
CA THR A 66 10.65 -6.86 6.99
C THR A 66 12.02 -7.19 6.41
N HIS A 67 12.80 -6.17 6.13
CA HIS A 67 14.18 -6.27 5.70
C HIS A 67 15.05 -6.95 6.78
N HIS A 68 15.82 -7.99 6.44
CA HIS A 68 16.53 -8.81 7.41
C HIS A 68 17.70 -8.11 8.12
N SER A 69 18.16 -6.96 7.64
CA SER A 69 19.10 -6.12 8.41
C SER A 69 18.48 -5.51 9.68
N ARG A 70 17.14 -5.55 9.80
CA ARG A 70 16.44 -5.12 11.01
C ARG A 70 16.48 -6.25 12.05
N PRO A 71 17.00 -6.03 13.27
CA PRO A 71 17.14 -7.11 14.26
C PRO A 71 15.82 -7.80 14.65
N THR A 72 14.70 -7.13 14.45
CA THR A 72 13.36 -7.60 14.81
C THR A 72 12.58 -8.23 13.66
N TRP A 73 13.20 -8.47 12.51
CA TRP A 73 12.52 -8.86 11.27
C TRP A 73 11.63 -10.12 11.41
N GLU A 74 12.10 -11.15 12.12
CA GLU A 74 11.29 -12.37 12.35
C GLU A 74 10.03 -12.09 13.17
N VAL A 75 10.18 -11.28 14.22
CA VAL A 75 9.07 -10.89 15.09
C VAL A 75 8.10 -9.98 14.35
N ASP A 76 8.62 -9.06 13.54
CA ASP A 76 7.79 -8.11 12.80
C ASP A 76 7.01 -8.84 11.69
N ASP A 77 7.62 -9.78 10.97
CA ASP A 77 6.93 -10.63 10.00
C ASP A 77 5.84 -11.49 10.67
N ARG A 78 6.13 -12.06 11.86
CA ARG A 78 5.12 -12.81 12.63
C ARG A 78 3.93 -11.92 13.01
N LYS A 79 4.18 -10.70 13.47
CA LYS A 79 3.13 -9.73 13.80
C LYS A 79 2.29 -9.37 12.57
N LEU A 80 2.90 -9.28 11.39
CA LEU A 80 2.18 -9.04 10.14
C LEU A 80 1.17 -10.15 9.86
N ILE A 81 1.61 -11.42 9.98
CA ILE A 81 0.72 -12.59 9.80
C ILE A 81 -0.37 -12.64 10.88
N ASP A 82 0.00 -12.43 12.15
CA ASP A 82 -0.97 -12.44 13.27
C ASP A 82 -2.02 -11.32 13.12
N ALA A 83 -1.64 -10.16 12.58
CA ALA A 83 -2.58 -9.09 12.27
C ALA A 83 -3.51 -9.46 11.12
N ALA A 84 -2.99 -10.08 10.07
CA ALA A 84 -3.77 -10.58 8.95
C ALA A 84 -4.80 -11.63 9.43
N ASP A 85 -4.40 -12.56 10.31
CA ASP A 85 -5.31 -13.57 10.90
C ASP A 85 -6.46 -12.92 11.66
N LYS A 86 -6.15 -11.96 12.52
CA LYS A 86 -7.16 -11.22 13.30
C LYS A 86 -8.14 -10.43 12.45
N LEU A 87 -7.71 -9.97 11.28
CA LEU A 87 -8.51 -9.17 10.37
C LEU A 87 -9.19 -10.00 9.27
N GLY A 88 -8.96 -11.31 9.25
CA GLY A 88 -9.57 -12.21 8.26
C GLY A 88 -8.95 -12.10 6.88
N ILE A 89 -7.67 -11.74 6.77
CA ILE A 89 -6.92 -11.69 5.52
C ILE A 89 -6.25 -13.04 5.31
N ASP A 90 -6.61 -13.74 4.23
CA ASP A 90 -6.14 -15.10 3.95
C ASP A 90 -4.73 -15.13 3.37
N GLN A 91 -4.41 -14.21 2.45
CA GLN A 91 -3.13 -14.17 1.77
C GLN A 91 -2.63 -12.73 1.62
N LEU A 92 -1.30 -12.60 1.68
CA LEU A 92 -0.56 -11.35 1.52
C LEU A 92 0.35 -11.46 0.31
N CYS A 93 0.19 -10.57 -0.66
CA CYS A 93 1.13 -10.43 -1.77
C CYS A 93 2.26 -9.49 -1.34
N CYS A 94 3.41 -10.06 -1.03
CA CYS A 94 4.51 -9.37 -0.37
C CYS A 94 5.70 -9.10 -1.29
N SER A 95 6.37 -8.00 -1.03
CA SER A 95 7.76 -7.77 -1.43
C SER A 95 8.57 -7.33 -0.21
N THR A 96 9.87 -7.64 -0.19
CA THR A 96 10.82 -6.98 0.69
C THR A 96 11.48 -5.87 -0.11
N LEU A 97 11.60 -4.67 0.44
CA LEU A 97 12.25 -3.54 -0.20
C LEU A 97 13.59 -3.23 0.45
N THR A 98 14.52 -2.67 -0.34
CA THR A 98 15.80 -2.20 0.19
C THR A 98 15.60 -1.01 1.14
N PRO A 99 16.37 -0.92 2.24
CA PRO A 99 16.35 0.25 3.11
C PRO A 99 17.15 1.43 2.53
N ARG A 100 17.86 1.24 1.41
CA ARG A 100 18.70 2.26 0.77
C ARG A 100 18.34 2.38 -0.69
N TRP A 101 17.99 3.57 -1.12
CA TRP A 101 17.63 3.88 -2.50
C TRP A 101 18.68 4.71 -3.21
N PRO A 102 18.84 4.50 -4.53
CA PRO A 102 18.25 3.42 -5.35
C PRO A 102 18.80 2.03 -4.96
N ALA A 103 18.01 0.98 -5.21
CA ALA A 103 18.47 -0.39 -4.96
C ALA A 103 19.68 -0.73 -5.81
N THR A 104 20.73 -1.32 -5.19
CA THR A 104 21.83 -1.94 -5.91
C THR A 104 21.45 -3.33 -6.42
N LEU A 105 22.27 -3.91 -7.31
CA LEU A 105 22.08 -5.28 -7.81
C LEU A 105 21.96 -6.28 -6.67
N ASP A 106 22.92 -6.26 -5.75
CA ASP A 106 22.92 -7.16 -4.59
C ASP A 106 21.74 -6.84 -3.66
N GLY A 107 21.41 -5.54 -3.50
CA GLY A 107 20.33 -5.12 -2.63
C GLY A 107 18.96 -5.67 -3.05
N PHE A 108 18.58 -5.62 -4.33
CA PHE A 108 17.29 -6.20 -4.74
C PHE A 108 17.33 -7.74 -4.80
N ARG A 109 18.48 -8.36 -5.10
CA ARG A 109 18.65 -9.81 -5.00
C ARG A 109 18.46 -10.34 -3.58
N GLU A 110 19.03 -9.67 -2.59
CA GLU A 110 18.81 -9.98 -1.18
C GLU A 110 17.32 -9.83 -0.81
N CYS A 111 16.68 -8.75 -1.24
CA CYS A 111 15.25 -8.53 -1.00
C CYS A 111 14.39 -9.67 -1.56
N ASN A 112 14.67 -10.14 -2.77
CA ASN A 112 13.95 -11.26 -3.37
C ASN A 112 14.22 -12.57 -2.63
N GLN A 113 15.46 -12.80 -2.17
CA GLN A 113 15.78 -13.94 -1.34
C GLN A 113 14.98 -13.93 -0.03
N TRP A 114 14.89 -12.79 0.65
CA TRP A 114 14.10 -12.66 1.88
C TRP A 114 12.60 -12.81 1.65
N THR A 115 12.10 -12.34 0.51
CA THR A 115 10.70 -12.58 0.13
C THR A 115 10.44 -14.08 -0.09
N ALA A 116 11.35 -14.80 -0.77
CA ALA A 116 11.26 -16.25 -0.93
C ALA A 116 11.37 -17.00 0.42
N ASP A 117 12.19 -16.51 1.34
CA ASP A 117 12.27 -17.04 2.72
C ASP A 117 10.92 -16.85 3.44
N GLY A 118 10.29 -15.71 3.30
CA GLY A 118 8.96 -15.44 3.84
C GLY A 118 7.90 -16.39 3.30
N MET A 119 7.92 -16.67 2.00
CA MET A 119 7.02 -17.66 1.38
C MET A 119 7.22 -19.05 1.98
N ARG A 120 8.47 -19.46 2.25
CA ARG A 120 8.76 -20.76 2.90
C ARG A 120 8.36 -20.81 4.37
N ARG A 121 8.53 -19.70 5.10
CA ARG A 121 8.14 -19.60 6.53
C ARG A 121 6.63 -19.55 6.72
N PHE A 122 5.90 -19.00 5.75
CA PHE A 122 4.45 -18.81 5.82
C PHE A 122 3.77 -19.40 4.57
N PRO A 123 3.84 -20.72 4.38
CA PRO A 123 3.34 -21.39 3.19
C PRO A 123 1.84 -21.18 3.03
N GLY A 124 1.42 -20.82 1.82
CA GLY A 124 0.02 -20.53 1.51
C GLY A 124 -0.52 -19.21 2.03
N ARG A 125 0.28 -18.46 2.83
CA ARG A 125 -0.09 -17.15 3.36
C ARG A 125 0.62 -16.00 2.63
N VAL A 126 1.88 -16.17 2.29
CA VAL A 126 2.70 -15.18 1.58
C VAL A 126 2.86 -15.59 0.13
N LEU A 127 2.56 -14.66 -0.77
CA LEU A 127 2.80 -14.73 -2.21
C LEU A 127 3.83 -13.64 -2.57
N GLY A 128 4.90 -13.99 -3.31
CA GLY A 128 6.02 -13.07 -3.55
C GLY A 128 5.86 -12.22 -4.81
N TYR A 129 6.19 -10.93 -4.73
CA TYR A 129 6.55 -10.09 -5.88
C TYR A 129 8.07 -9.99 -5.99
N CYS A 130 8.59 -10.09 -7.23
CA CYS A 130 10.00 -9.86 -7.54
C CYS A 130 10.28 -8.36 -7.61
N TYR A 131 11.03 -7.84 -6.65
CA TYR A 131 11.47 -6.45 -6.64
C TYR A 131 12.75 -6.30 -7.44
N VAL A 132 12.79 -5.32 -8.35
CA VAL A 132 13.98 -5.04 -9.16
C VAL A 132 14.17 -3.54 -9.38
N ASN A 133 15.42 -3.14 -9.61
CA ASN A 133 15.77 -1.84 -10.14
C ASN A 133 15.95 -1.92 -11.67
N PRO A 134 15.09 -1.25 -12.48
CA PRO A 134 15.16 -1.27 -13.93
C PRO A 134 16.51 -0.85 -14.52
N GLY A 135 17.28 -0.02 -13.82
CA GLY A 135 18.59 0.46 -14.24
C GLY A 135 19.65 -0.64 -14.45
N TYR A 136 19.41 -1.85 -13.94
CA TYR A 136 20.28 -2.99 -14.15
C TYR A 136 19.93 -3.83 -15.40
N GLY A 137 18.98 -3.38 -16.20
CA GLY A 137 18.71 -3.96 -17.52
C GLY A 137 18.62 -5.48 -17.52
N ARG A 138 19.62 -6.15 -18.15
CA ARG A 138 19.64 -7.60 -18.29
C ARG A 138 19.57 -8.35 -16.95
N GLU A 139 20.29 -7.92 -15.96
CA GLU A 139 20.35 -8.57 -14.63
C GLU A 139 18.96 -8.50 -13.93
N ALA A 140 18.22 -7.39 -14.11
CA ALA A 140 16.86 -7.27 -13.60
C ALA A 140 15.90 -8.24 -14.31
N LEU A 141 16.01 -8.41 -15.63
CA LEU A 141 15.20 -9.36 -16.40
C LEU A 141 15.50 -10.82 -16.04
N GLU A 142 16.78 -11.17 -15.84
CA GLU A 142 17.19 -12.50 -15.40
C GLU A 142 16.62 -12.82 -14.01
N GLU A 143 16.66 -11.87 -13.10
CA GLU A 143 16.10 -12.00 -11.76
C GLU A 143 14.58 -12.22 -11.78
N ILE A 144 13.86 -11.47 -12.61
CA ILE A 144 12.41 -11.65 -12.79
C ILE A 144 12.12 -13.07 -13.30
N ARG A 145 12.80 -13.53 -14.35
CA ARG A 145 12.58 -14.87 -14.92
C ARG A 145 12.84 -15.96 -13.86
N ARG A 146 13.92 -15.83 -13.10
CA ARG A 146 14.29 -16.77 -12.03
C ARG A 146 13.19 -16.84 -10.96
N TYR A 147 12.76 -15.71 -10.42
CA TYR A 147 11.81 -15.71 -9.30
C TYR A 147 10.39 -16.04 -9.73
N THR A 148 9.96 -15.59 -10.89
CA THR A 148 8.62 -15.94 -11.40
C THR A 148 8.54 -17.38 -11.92
N GLY A 149 9.64 -17.94 -12.48
CA GLY A 149 9.72 -19.31 -12.93
C GLY A 149 9.99 -20.29 -11.79
N ASP A 150 11.20 -20.22 -11.22
CA ASP A 150 11.70 -21.25 -10.30
C ASP A 150 11.15 -21.13 -8.87
N HIS A 151 10.82 -19.91 -8.43
CA HIS A 151 10.39 -19.64 -7.06
C HIS A 151 8.89 -19.34 -6.91
N GLY A 152 8.14 -19.35 -8.00
CA GLY A 152 6.68 -19.20 -7.98
C GLY A 152 6.18 -17.81 -7.61
N PHE A 153 7.00 -16.76 -7.77
CA PHE A 153 6.56 -15.39 -7.53
C PHE A 153 5.43 -15.00 -8.48
N ILE A 154 4.49 -14.23 -7.97
CA ILE A 154 3.23 -13.93 -8.66
C ILE A 154 3.27 -12.72 -9.58
N GLY A 155 4.30 -11.89 -9.48
CA GLY A 155 4.41 -10.64 -10.22
C GLY A 155 5.70 -9.89 -9.92
N ILE A 156 5.74 -8.64 -10.34
CA ILE A 156 6.89 -7.75 -10.24
C ILE A 156 6.54 -6.55 -9.37
N LYS A 157 7.42 -6.14 -8.46
CA LYS A 157 7.35 -4.87 -7.73
C LYS A 157 8.32 -3.87 -8.34
N LEU A 158 7.82 -2.72 -8.73
CA LEU A 158 8.62 -1.54 -9.08
C LEU A 158 8.42 -0.44 -8.05
N TYR A 159 9.49 0.31 -7.80
CA TYR A 159 9.48 1.38 -6.82
C TYR A 159 9.92 2.72 -7.44
N ASN A 160 10.62 3.57 -6.69
CA ASN A 160 10.95 4.95 -7.08
C ASN A 160 12.30 5.09 -7.80
N GLU A 161 12.91 4.01 -8.28
CA GLU A 161 14.18 4.09 -9.03
C GLU A 161 14.01 4.82 -10.34
N TYR A 162 12.86 4.63 -10.99
CA TYR A 162 12.52 5.25 -12.27
C TYR A 162 11.02 5.54 -12.34
N THR A 163 10.66 6.65 -12.98
CA THR A 163 9.28 6.89 -13.37
C THR A 163 8.86 5.83 -14.41
N CYS A 164 7.68 5.27 -14.27
CA CYS A 164 7.25 4.11 -15.08
C CYS A 164 7.19 4.38 -16.59
N THR A 165 7.21 5.65 -17.01
CA THR A 165 7.25 6.09 -18.42
C THR A 165 8.66 6.22 -18.97
N GLU A 166 9.70 6.04 -18.15
CA GLU A 166 11.08 6.09 -18.64
C GLU A 166 11.41 4.82 -19.45
N PRO A 167 12.13 4.96 -20.60
CA PRO A 167 12.42 3.83 -21.51
C PRO A 167 13.11 2.63 -20.85
N VAL A 168 13.89 2.87 -19.79
CA VAL A 168 14.59 1.81 -19.03
C VAL A 168 13.62 0.82 -18.36
N VAL A 169 12.38 1.22 -18.14
CA VAL A 169 11.31 0.38 -17.54
C VAL A 169 10.64 -0.53 -18.58
N PHE A 170 10.64 -0.14 -19.86
CA PHE A 170 9.87 -0.83 -20.91
C PHE A 170 10.22 -2.31 -21.07
N PRO A 171 11.50 -2.74 -21.06
CA PRO A 171 11.84 -4.16 -21.17
C PRO A 171 11.25 -5.03 -20.03
N ILE A 172 11.06 -4.45 -18.83
CA ILE A 172 10.41 -5.14 -17.70
C ILE A 172 8.91 -5.31 -17.98
N VAL A 173 8.26 -4.28 -18.54
CA VAL A 173 6.83 -4.36 -18.91
C VAL A 173 6.62 -5.41 -19.99
N GLU A 174 7.48 -5.44 -21.00
CA GLU A 174 7.45 -6.43 -22.09
C GLU A 174 7.64 -7.85 -21.55
N LEU A 175 8.58 -8.05 -20.63
CA LEU A 175 8.77 -9.34 -19.95
C LEU A 175 7.56 -9.72 -19.10
N ALA A 176 6.95 -8.78 -18.39
CA ALA A 176 5.74 -9.05 -17.60
C ALA A 176 4.57 -9.51 -18.49
N ILE A 177 4.42 -8.92 -19.68
CA ILE A 177 3.43 -9.35 -20.68
C ILE A 177 3.76 -10.75 -21.21
N GLU A 178 5.03 -11.03 -21.52
CA GLU A 178 5.49 -12.36 -21.96
C GLU A 178 5.14 -13.44 -20.93
N LEU A 179 5.44 -13.19 -19.66
CA LEU A 179 5.18 -14.10 -18.54
C LEU A 179 3.71 -14.13 -18.08
N GLY A 180 2.91 -13.15 -18.49
CA GLY A 180 1.53 -12.99 -18.04
C GLY A 180 1.42 -12.70 -16.55
N VAL A 181 2.32 -11.90 -15.98
CA VAL A 181 2.33 -11.53 -14.56
C VAL A 181 2.04 -10.04 -14.35
N PRO A 182 1.39 -9.64 -13.25
CA PRO A 182 1.14 -8.24 -12.94
C PRO A 182 2.40 -7.51 -12.47
N ILE A 183 2.39 -6.18 -12.69
CA ILE A 183 3.36 -5.25 -12.11
C ILE A 183 2.65 -4.41 -11.06
N LEU A 184 3.03 -4.54 -9.80
CA LEU A 184 2.67 -3.61 -8.73
C LEU A 184 3.69 -2.45 -8.73
N HIS A 185 3.26 -1.29 -9.19
CA HIS A 185 4.10 -0.10 -9.25
C HIS A 185 3.77 0.85 -8.10
N HIS A 186 4.78 1.21 -7.30
CA HIS A 186 4.62 2.28 -6.30
C HIS A 186 4.27 3.59 -7.01
N ALA A 187 3.20 4.23 -6.57
CA ALA A 187 2.71 5.45 -7.18
C ALA A 187 2.08 6.37 -6.15
N SER A 188 2.24 7.68 -6.33
CA SER A 188 1.61 8.69 -5.50
C SER A 188 1.57 10.01 -6.26
N HIS A 189 0.51 10.78 -6.11
CA HIS A 189 0.45 12.14 -6.62
C HIS A 189 0.59 13.13 -5.47
N SER A 190 1.56 14.05 -5.58
CA SER A 190 1.80 15.08 -4.58
C SER A 190 1.91 16.44 -5.24
N HIS A 191 1.31 17.46 -4.62
CA HIS A 191 1.40 18.85 -5.08
C HIS A 191 2.75 19.51 -4.77
N TYR A 192 3.63 18.82 -4.06
CA TYR A 192 4.97 19.28 -3.73
C TYR A 192 6.01 18.24 -4.12
N PHE A 193 7.22 18.71 -4.42
CA PHE A 193 8.34 17.82 -4.70
C PHE A 193 8.73 17.02 -3.45
N VAL A 194 8.80 15.71 -3.60
CA VAL A 194 9.22 14.79 -2.54
C VAL A 194 10.70 14.50 -2.74
N GLU A 195 11.54 15.12 -1.94
CA GLU A 195 13.01 15.12 -2.10
C GLU A 195 13.59 13.70 -2.12
N ASP A 196 13.08 12.84 -1.25
CA ASP A 196 13.52 11.44 -1.15
C ASP A 196 12.97 10.54 -2.28
N GLN A 197 12.05 11.05 -3.10
CA GLN A 197 11.37 10.27 -4.14
C GLN A 197 11.21 11.07 -5.45
N PRO A 198 12.31 11.52 -6.04
CA PRO A 198 12.29 12.45 -7.18
C PRO A 198 11.74 11.85 -8.47
N ARG A 199 11.63 10.53 -8.55
CA ARG A 199 11.13 9.77 -9.71
C ARG A 199 9.85 9.00 -9.41
N MET A 200 9.04 9.54 -8.50
CA MET A 200 7.76 8.93 -8.17
C MET A 200 6.83 8.93 -9.39
N SER A 201 6.26 7.77 -9.67
CA SER A 201 5.17 7.65 -10.64
C SER A 201 3.85 8.06 -9.99
N ASP A 202 2.89 8.42 -10.81
CA ASP A 202 1.51 8.71 -10.40
C ASP A 202 0.49 8.06 -11.34
N GLY A 203 -0.78 8.27 -11.09
CA GLY A 203 -1.85 7.73 -11.92
C GLY A 203 -1.79 8.16 -13.39
N GLY A 204 -1.27 9.37 -13.70
CA GLY A 204 -1.08 9.84 -15.07
C GLY A 204 0.01 9.09 -15.81
N HIS A 205 1.15 8.85 -15.14
CA HIS A 205 2.23 8.04 -15.68
C HIS A 205 1.78 6.59 -15.92
N LEU A 206 1.01 6.00 -14.99
CA LEU A 206 0.44 4.67 -15.17
C LEU A 206 -0.57 4.62 -16.33
N ALA A 207 -1.40 5.65 -16.51
CA ALA A 207 -2.32 5.75 -17.64
C ALA A 207 -1.59 5.86 -18.99
N GLU A 208 -0.47 6.59 -19.04
CA GLU A 208 0.38 6.67 -20.22
C GLU A 208 1.03 5.33 -20.54
N LEU A 209 1.62 4.66 -19.53
CA LEU A 209 2.20 3.33 -19.70
C LEU A 209 1.16 2.30 -20.18
N ALA A 210 -0.05 2.35 -19.61
CA ALA A 210 -1.17 1.49 -19.99
C ALA A 210 -1.59 1.67 -21.45
N ARG A 211 -1.58 2.90 -21.94
CA ARG A 211 -1.88 3.21 -23.35
C ARG A 211 -0.79 2.69 -24.29
N ARG A 212 0.47 2.68 -23.84
CA ARG A 212 1.60 2.15 -24.61
C ARG A 212 1.61 0.63 -24.64
N TYR A 213 1.20 -0.02 -23.55
CA TYR A 213 1.20 -1.47 -23.37
C TYR A 213 -0.19 -1.96 -22.91
N PRO A 214 -1.16 -2.03 -23.84
CA PRO A 214 -2.54 -2.39 -23.48
C PRO A 214 -2.69 -3.83 -22.94
N GLU A 215 -1.73 -4.71 -23.23
CA GLU A 215 -1.70 -6.09 -22.74
C GLU A 215 -1.11 -6.21 -21.31
N ALA A 216 -0.42 -5.18 -20.81
CA ALA A 216 0.17 -5.20 -19.49
C ALA A 216 -0.89 -5.22 -18.39
N MET A 217 -0.65 -5.98 -17.36
CA MET A 217 -1.44 -5.97 -16.12
C MET A 217 -0.75 -5.06 -15.10
N LEU A 218 -1.24 -3.85 -14.94
CA LEU A 218 -0.64 -2.84 -14.07
C LEU A 218 -1.48 -2.67 -12.81
N ILE A 219 -0.83 -2.63 -11.65
CA ILE A 219 -1.45 -2.27 -10.37
C ILE A 219 -0.83 -0.94 -9.94
N CYS A 220 -1.64 0.11 -9.93
CA CYS A 220 -1.27 1.42 -9.38
C CYS A 220 -1.41 1.36 -7.86
N ALA A 221 -0.29 1.40 -7.15
CA ALA A 221 -0.30 1.40 -5.70
C ALA A 221 -0.85 2.72 -5.13
N HIS A 222 -1.43 2.60 -3.94
CA HIS A 222 -1.82 3.74 -3.10
C HIS A 222 -2.90 4.67 -3.69
N ILE A 223 -4.12 4.17 -3.79
CA ILE A 223 -5.28 5.02 -4.11
C ILE A 223 -5.33 6.30 -3.25
N SER A 224 -4.95 6.18 -1.99
CA SER A 224 -4.97 7.26 -1.01
C SER A 224 -3.59 7.60 -0.46
N GLY A 225 -2.54 7.44 -1.28
CA GLY A 225 -1.19 7.88 -0.93
C GLY A 225 -0.84 9.25 -1.54
N GLY A 226 0.04 10.00 -0.86
CA GLY A 226 0.65 11.20 -1.39
C GLY A 226 -0.21 12.46 -1.44
N GLY A 227 -1.46 12.42 -0.99
CA GLY A 227 -2.28 13.60 -0.77
C GLY A 227 -3.35 13.88 -1.82
N ASP A 228 -3.12 13.71 -3.13
CA ASP A 228 -4.16 13.90 -4.16
C ASP A 228 -4.63 12.57 -4.77
N TRP A 229 -5.40 11.85 -3.98
CA TRP A 229 -6.00 10.59 -4.40
C TRP A 229 -7.11 10.78 -5.45
N GLU A 230 -7.84 11.89 -5.41
CA GLU A 230 -8.87 12.19 -6.41
C GLU A 230 -8.28 12.35 -7.81
N TRP A 231 -7.14 13.03 -7.91
CA TRP A 231 -6.44 13.20 -9.18
C TRP A 231 -6.04 11.83 -9.75
N THR A 232 -5.46 10.95 -8.93
CA THR A 232 -5.07 9.59 -9.32
C THR A 232 -6.25 8.80 -9.88
N ILE A 233 -7.41 8.81 -9.19
CA ILE A 233 -8.62 8.13 -9.65
C ILE A 233 -9.07 8.69 -11.01
N LYS A 234 -9.13 10.02 -11.14
CA LYS A 234 -9.55 10.69 -12.39
C LYS A 234 -8.60 10.40 -13.56
N ALA A 235 -7.30 10.36 -13.30
CA ALA A 235 -6.30 10.04 -14.32
C ALA A 235 -6.46 8.62 -14.90
N LEU A 236 -6.84 7.66 -14.06
CA LEU A 236 -6.96 6.25 -14.42
C LEU A 236 -8.32 5.86 -15.04
N ARG A 237 -9.29 6.79 -15.16
CA ARG A 237 -10.65 6.49 -15.63
C ARG A 237 -10.70 5.65 -16.92
N ASN A 238 -9.85 5.95 -17.89
CA ASN A 238 -9.82 5.33 -19.21
C ASN A 238 -8.72 4.26 -19.38
N ALA A 239 -7.93 3.97 -18.35
CA ALA A 239 -6.83 3.01 -18.39
C ALA A 239 -7.34 1.61 -17.97
N SER A 240 -8.01 0.89 -18.86
CA SER A 240 -8.75 -0.35 -18.55
C SER A 240 -7.88 -1.50 -18.06
N ASN A 241 -6.59 -1.49 -18.34
CA ASN A 241 -5.59 -2.48 -17.90
C ASN A 241 -4.81 -2.04 -16.65
N VAL A 242 -5.18 -0.92 -16.01
CA VAL A 242 -4.66 -0.51 -14.69
C VAL A 242 -5.69 -0.85 -13.63
N PHE A 243 -5.26 -1.65 -12.67
CA PHE A 243 -5.96 -1.90 -11.41
C PHE A 243 -5.48 -0.88 -10.37
N LEU A 244 -6.37 -0.47 -9.48
CA LEU A 244 -6.05 0.50 -8.44
C LEU A 244 -6.12 -0.18 -7.08
N ASP A 245 -4.99 -0.22 -6.38
CA ASP A 245 -4.94 -0.80 -5.04
C ASP A 245 -5.48 0.19 -3.99
N THR A 246 -6.18 -0.33 -3.01
CA THR A 246 -6.86 0.47 -1.98
C THR A 246 -5.97 0.86 -0.80
N SER A 247 -4.66 0.61 -0.87
CA SER A 247 -3.70 0.96 0.17
C SER A 247 -3.47 2.48 0.27
N GLY A 248 -2.53 2.87 1.09
CA GLY A 248 -2.15 4.26 1.33
C GLY A 248 -2.59 4.78 2.69
N SER A 249 -1.87 5.80 3.18
CA SER A 249 -1.99 6.33 4.54
C SER A 249 -3.15 7.30 4.76
N VAL A 250 -3.71 7.87 3.69
CA VAL A 250 -4.88 8.76 3.78
C VAL A 250 -6.13 7.93 4.00
N THR A 251 -6.96 8.35 4.95
CA THR A 251 -8.19 7.64 5.35
C THR A 251 -9.43 8.49 5.16
N ASP A 252 -9.40 9.37 4.16
CA ASP A 252 -10.55 10.21 3.82
C ASP A 252 -11.78 9.35 3.49
N ALA A 253 -12.94 9.84 3.90
CA ALA A 253 -14.21 9.23 3.55
C ALA A 253 -14.38 9.20 2.02
N ASP A 254 -15.19 8.27 1.53
CA ASP A 254 -15.61 8.17 0.13
C ASP A 254 -14.51 7.86 -0.90
N THR A 255 -13.25 7.64 -0.47
CA THR A 255 -12.13 7.33 -1.38
C THR A 255 -12.42 6.09 -2.24
N VAL A 256 -12.87 5.00 -1.60
CA VAL A 256 -13.20 3.75 -2.31
C VAL A 256 -14.48 3.90 -3.13
N ASP A 257 -15.46 4.65 -2.62
CA ASP A 257 -16.72 4.92 -3.31
C ASP A 257 -16.50 5.71 -4.60
N MET A 258 -15.71 6.77 -4.55
CA MET A 258 -15.33 7.53 -5.73
C MET A 258 -14.53 6.68 -6.73
N ALA A 259 -13.59 5.86 -6.26
CA ALA A 259 -12.84 4.98 -7.13
C ALA A 259 -13.77 3.97 -7.82
N ALA A 260 -14.71 3.36 -7.09
CA ALA A 260 -15.70 2.45 -7.66
C ALA A 260 -16.58 3.13 -8.72
N ALA A 261 -16.99 4.38 -8.47
CA ALA A 261 -17.80 5.16 -9.41
C ALA A 261 -17.04 5.56 -10.69
N VAL A 262 -15.76 5.89 -10.59
CA VAL A 262 -14.96 6.45 -11.70
C VAL A 262 -14.24 5.37 -12.51
N VAL A 263 -13.54 4.44 -11.82
CA VAL A 263 -12.77 3.39 -12.50
C VAL A 263 -13.51 2.06 -12.56
N GLY A 264 -14.54 1.87 -11.76
CA GLY A 264 -15.33 0.65 -11.67
C GLY A 264 -14.77 -0.35 -10.64
N VAL A 265 -15.69 -1.04 -9.95
CA VAL A 265 -15.38 -2.03 -8.91
C VAL A 265 -14.44 -3.13 -9.40
N ASP A 266 -14.59 -3.58 -10.64
CA ASP A 266 -13.81 -4.67 -11.22
C ASP A 266 -12.34 -4.34 -11.44
N ARG A 267 -11.95 -3.08 -11.28
CA ARG A 267 -10.55 -2.61 -11.34
C ARG A 267 -9.96 -2.21 -10.00
N LEU A 268 -10.69 -2.38 -8.90
CA LEU A 268 -10.18 -2.15 -7.56
C LEU A 268 -9.66 -3.47 -6.97
N VAL A 269 -8.50 -3.42 -6.34
CA VAL A 269 -7.90 -4.56 -5.61
C VAL A 269 -7.56 -4.13 -4.19
N PHE A 270 -7.84 -5.00 -3.24
CA PHE A 270 -7.58 -4.73 -1.84
C PHE A 270 -6.08 -4.74 -1.55
N GLY A 271 -5.58 -3.68 -0.94
CA GLY A 271 -4.19 -3.53 -0.49
C GLY A 271 -4.11 -2.79 0.84
N CYS A 272 -3.13 -3.15 1.68
CA CYS A 272 -2.93 -2.53 3.00
C CYS A 272 -1.64 -1.71 3.12
N ASP A 273 -0.58 -2.08 2.41
CA ASP A 273 0.75 -1.46 2.54
C ASP A 273 1.15 -1.25 4.01
N SER A 274 1.15 -2.31 4.80
CA SER A 274 1.46 -2.31 6.25
C SER A 274 0.44 -1.56 7.16
N SER A 275 -0.61 -0.95 6.60
CA SER A 275 -1.68 -0.28 7.36
C SER A 275 -2.97 -1.10 7.35
N MET A 276 -2.91 -2.35 7.83
CA MET A 276 -3.99 -3.34 7.71
C MET A 276 -5.33 -2.87 8.28
N THR A 277 -5.34 -2.23 9.45
CA THR A 277 -6.59 -1.72 10.06
C THR A 277 -7.23 -0.63 9.21
N ALA A 278 -6.42 0.27 8.65
CA ALA A 278 -6.90 1.31 7.74
C ALA A 278 -7.39 0.70 6.42
N GLY A 279 -6.64 -0.26 5.83
CA GLY A 279 -7.04 -0.95 4.61
C GLY A 279 -8.39 -1.64 4.74
N VAL A 280 -8.57 -2.45 5.78
CA VAL A 280 -9.86 -3.11 6.07
C VAL A 280 -10.95 -2.08 6.37
N GLY A 281 -10.62 -1.03 7.13
CA GLY A 281 -11.55 0.06 7.48
C GLY A 281 -12.13 0.77 6.28
N LYS A 282 -11.29 1.10 5.28
CA LYS A 282 -11.73 1.73 4.02
C LYS A 282 -12.77 0.90 3.27
N ILE A 283 -12.50 -0.41 3.09
CA ILE A 283 -13.45 -1.30 2.40
C ILE A 283 -14.74 -1.47 3.23
N ARG A 284 -14.58 -1.62 4.54
CA ARG A 284 -15.73 -1.79 5.44
C ARG A 284 -16.64 -0.57 5.44
N GLY A 285 -16.04 0.63 5.48
CA GLY A 285 -16.76 1.92 5.51
C GLY A 285 -17.38 2.33 4.17
N ALA A 286 -16.89 1.80 3.04
CA ALA A 286 -17.41 2.15 1.72
C ALA A 286 -18.90 1.82 1.56
N ALA A 287 -19.67 2.67 0.89
CA ALA A 287 -21.11 2.50 0.64
C ALA A 287 -21.39 1.57 -0.56
N LEU A 288 -20.65 0.47 -0.64
CA LEU A 288 -20.73 -0.55 -1.70
C LEU A 288 -21.54 -1.75 -1.24
N SER A 289 -22.12 -2.49 -2.19
CA SER A 289 -22.78 -3.77 -1.92
C SER A 289 -21.79 -4.79 -1.34
N ALA A 290 -22.27 -5.79 -0.59
CA ALA A 290 -21.44 -6.88 -0.09
C ALA A 290 -20.74 -7.65 -1.23
N GLN A 291 -21.41 -7.81 -2.36
CA GLN A 291 -20.84 -8.46 -3.54
C GLN A 291 -19.69 -7.62 -4.13
N ASP A 292 -19.84 -6.30 -4.24
CA ASP A 292 -18.78 -5.42 -4.76
C ASP A 292 -17.57 -5.37 -3.81
N LYS A 293 -17.82 -5.34 -2.50
CA LYS A 293 -16.75 -5.45 -1.50
C LYS A 293 -15.98 -6.76 -1.64
N GLN A 294 -16.67 -7.88 -1.88
CA GLN A 294 -16.04 -9.19 -2.09
C GLN A 294 -15.18 -9.23 -3.34
N LYS A 295 -15.61 -8.61 -4.44
CA LYS A 295 -14.78 -8.45 -5.64
C LYS A 295 -13.47 -7.73 -5.32
N ILE A 296 -13.54 -6.60 -4.61
CA ILE A 296 -12.35 -5.81 -4.23
C ILE A 296 -11.44 -6.61 -3.30
N LEU A 297 -12.02 -7.27 -2.29
CA LEU A 297 -11.28 -7.99 -1.25
C LEU A 297 -10.47 -9.18 -1.77
N GLY A 298 -10.87 -9.81 -2.89
CA GLY A 298 -10.14 -10.97 -3.38
C GLY A 298 -10.39 -11.37 -4.82
N GLU A 299 -11.65 -11.36 -5.30
CA GLU A 299 -11.99 -11.94 -6.60
C GLU A 299 -11.26 -11.26 -7.76
N ASN A 300 -11.09 -9.94 -7.71
CA ASN A 300 -10.37 -9.19 -8.73
C ASN A 300 -8.90 -9.57 -8.79
N MET A 301 -8.25 -9.74 -7.64
CA MET A 301 -6.85 -10.17 -7.59
C MET A 301 -6.71 -11.63 -8.05
N VAL A 302 -7.61 -12.54 -7.65
CA VAL A 302 -7.64 -13.93 -8.14
C VAL A 302 -7.79 -13.96 -9.66
N ARG A 303 -8.69 -13.16 -10.21
CA ARG A 303 -8.88 -13.04 -11.67
C ARG A 303 -7.63 -12.51 -12.38
N LEU A 304 -6.94 -11.55 -11.75
CA LEU A 304 -5.69 -10.99 -12.29
C LEU A 304 -4.58 -12.05 -12.33
N LEU A 305 -4.38 -12.77 -11.23
CA LEU A 305 -3.40 -13.85 -11.12
C LEU A 305 -3.71 -15.06 -12.01
N GLY A 306 -4.97 -15.32 -12.30
CA GLY A 306 -5.42 -16.40 -13.19
C GLY A 306 -5.05 -16.19 -14.67
N ARG A 307 -4.52 -15.02 -15.06
CA ARG A 307 -4.02 -14.72 -16.40
C ARG A 307 -2.58 -15.16 -16.64
N ARG A 308 -1.89 -15.62 -15.60
CA ARG A 308 -0.50 -16.09 -15.68
C ARG A 308 -0.39 -17.19 -16.77
N LYS A 309 0.58 -17.04 -17.65
CA LYS A 309 0.93 -18.06 -18.62
C LYS A 309 1.67 -19.20 -17.92
N ALA A 310 1.31 -20.44 -18.21
CA ALA A 310 1.94 -21.63 -17.67
C ALA A 310 3.37 -21.80 -18.20
#